data_a85907fdc0c32c18b7aa68b797d2cd3a
#
_entry.id   a85907fdc0c32c18b7aa68b797d2cd3a
#
_cell.length_a   1.000
_cell.length_b   1.000
_cell.length_c   1.000
_cell.angle_alpha   90.00
_cell.angle_beta   90.00
_cell.angle_gamma   90.00
#
_symmetry.space_group_name_H-M   'P 1'
#
loop_
_entity.id
_entity.type
_entity.pdbx_description
1 polymer ?
#
loop_
_entity_poly.entity_id
_entity_poly.type
_entity_poly.pdbx_seq_one_letter_code
_entity_poly.pdbx_strand_id
1 'polypeptide(L)'
;MSPEKLVGRFRDKPLEFQPGEKWSYSNSGYVLLGYLLEKVSGQSYESFVGENIFGPLGMKDSGYDSNSAIIPRRAAGYQPGKDGPENAGFIHMSVPFSAGGLYSTTEDLLRWEQGLFGGKVLSAASLAKMTTPYKEGYACGVSVHTVNGHKAIDHGGGIEGFNTFLAYYPEDKLTVVALSNLSGVAPQEIVSRLAAVAHGEKVELASERKEITVATKILERYVGTYELAPKVNMMITLEGGQLVSQVSGQGKAPVFAASETRFFFKVVDAEIEFGKDDQGAVSYLVLHQGGRDMKAPRTSDRVRERKEIAVSAEILAQYVGTYELGPGFDLVITLEGEQLMSQATGQGKIPLFAESETKFFPKVMDAEIEFLKDDKGAVSHLMLHQGAVEVKAARK
;
A
#
# COMPACT_ATOMS: atom_id res chain seq x y z
N MET A 1 -20.63 -13.03 -10.81
CA MET A 1 -19.76 -14.13 -11.34
C MET A 1 -19.87 -15.27 -10.37
N SER A 2 -19.92 -16.56 -10.81
CA SER A 2 -19.92 -17.67 -9.86
C SER A 2 -18.52 -17.91 -9.28
N PRO A 3 -18.39 -18.46 -8.06
CA PRO A 3 -17.08 -18.79 -7.45
C PRO A 3 -16.22 -19.70 -8.35
N GLU A 4 -16.82 -20.66 -9.03
CA GLU A 4 -16.13 -21.54 -9.97
C GLU A 4 -15.51 -20.76 -11.17
N LYS A 5 -16.27 -19.82 -11.75
CA LYS A 5 -15.75 -18.95 -12.83
C LYS A 5 -14.65 -18.04 -12.32
N LEU A 6 -14.72 -17.60 -11.06
CA LEU A 6 -13.70 -16.76 -10.45
C LEU A 6 -12.40 -17.56 -10.25
N VAL A 7 -12.48 -18.79 -9.72
CA VAL A 7 -11.34 -19.72 -9.61
C VAL A 7 -10.74 -20.05 -10.99
N GLY A 8 -11.59 -20.23 -12.02
CA GLY A 8 -11.15 -20.47 -13.39
C GLY A 8 -10.24 -19.36 -13.99
N ARG A 9 -10.24 -18.16 -13.39
CA ARG A 9 -9.36 -17.05 -13.88
C ARG A 9 -7.89 -17.24 -13.52
N PHE A 10 -7.58 -18.04 -12.52
CA PHE A 10 -6.23 -18.21 -12.03
C PHE A 10 -5.76 -19.66 -11.88
N ARG A 11 -6.64 -20.66 -11.86
CA ARG A 11 -6.29 -22.08 -11.60
C ARG A 11 -5.24 -22.64 -12.58
N ASP A 12 -5.24 -22.16 -13.82
CA ASP A 12 -4.36 -22.67 -14.89
C ASP A 12 -3.08 -21.79 -15.06
N LYS A 13 -2.90 -20.79 -14.16
CA LYS A 13 -1.69 -19.96 -14.16
C LYS A 13 -0.56 -20.66 -13.40
N PRO A 14 0.71 -20.46 -13.82
CA PRO A 14 1.84 -21.01 -13.10
C PRO A 14 1.94 -20.45 -11.67
N LEU A 15 2.50 -21.24 -10.77
CA LEU A 15 2.84 -20.77 -9.43
C LEU A 15 3.99 -19.77 -9.51
N GLU A 16 3.94 -18.72 -8.69
CA GLU A 16 5.03 -17.73 -8.58
C GLU A 16 6.27 -18.32 -7.91
N PHE A 17 6.08 -19.34 -7.04
CA PHE A 17 7.12 -20.07 -6.32
C PHE A 17 6.59 -21.43 -5.86
N GLN A 18 7.48 -22.34 -5.47
CA GLN A 18 7.06 -23.64 -4.97
C GLN A 18 6.39 -23.54 -3.61
N PRO A 19 5.39 -24.39 -3.31
CA PRO A 19 4.73 -24.42 -2.01
C PRO A 19 5.73 -24.54 -0.86
N GLY A 20 5.61 -23.65 0.14
CA GLY A 20 6.50 -23.60 1.29
C GLY A 20 7.79 -22.79 1.10
N GLU A 21 8.17 -22.42 -0.12
CA GLU A 21 9.39 -21.68 -0.41
C GLU A 21 9.31 -20.22 0.03
N LYS A 22 8.26 -19.53 -0.37
CA LYS A 22 8.05 -18.09 -0.11
C LYS A 22 6.65 -17.83 0.46
N TRP A 23 6.41 -16.58 0.79
CA TRP A 23 5.09 -16.06 1.13
C TRP A 23 4.75 -14.89 0.21
N SER A 24 3.51 -14.85 -0.23
CA SER A 24 2.91 -13.72 -0.96
C SER A 24 1.44 -13.64 -0.62
N TYR A 25 0.96 -12.45 -0.27
CA TYR A 25 -0.46 -12.21 0.01
C TYR A 25 -1.30 -12.50 -1.23
N SER A 26 -2.39 -13.26 -1.06
CA SER A 26 -3.19 -13.69 -2.20
C SER A 26 -4.70 -13.69 -1.92
N ASN A 27 -5.42 -12.74 -2.51
CA ASN A 27 -6.88 -12.78 -2.55
C ASN A 27 -7.39 -14.03 -3.29
N SER A 28 -6.68 -14.49 -4.34
CA SER A 28 -7.03 -15.71 -5.07
C SER A 28 -7.00 -16.95 -4.17
N GLY A 29 -6.08 -17.03 -3.22
CA GLY A 29 -6.03 -18.08 -2.22
C GLY A 29 -7.30 -18.09 -1.35
N TYR A 30 -7.75 -16.93 -0.88
CA TYR A 30 -8.95 -16.82 -0.06
C TYR A 30 -10.25 -17.02 -0.86
N VAL A 31 -10.28 -16.64 -2.14
CA VAL A 31 -11.36 -17.02 -3.06
C VAL A 31 -11.46 -18.55 -3.19
N LEU A 32 -10.31 -19.23 -3.34
CA LEU A 32 -10.27 -20.70 -3.42
C LEU A 32 -10.74 -21.35 -2.12
N LEU A 33 -10.36 -20.83 -0.95
CA LEU A 33 -10.84 -21.32 0.34
C LEU A 33 -12.35 -21.18 0.49
N GLY A 34 -12.94 -20.04 0.09
CA GLY A 34 -14.41 -19.88 0.10
C GLY A 34 -15.12 -20.83 -0.86
N TYR A 35 -14.58 -21.03 -2.06
CA TYR A 35 -15.12 -22.01 -3.01
C TYR A 35 -15.06 -23.46 -2.45
N LEU A 36 -13.93 -23.81 -1.82
CA LEU A 36 -13.77 -25.11 -1.18
C LEU A 36 -14.75 -25.29 -0.02
N LEU A 37 -14.96 -24.23 0.79
CA LEU A 37 -15.96 -24.23 1.87
C LEU A 37 -17.35 -24.53 1.33
N GLU A 38 -17.78 -23.88 0.23
CA GLU A 38 -19.08 -24.19 -0.40
C GLU A 38 -19.18 -25.63 -0.87
N LYS A 39 -18.11 -26.19 -1.45
CA LYS A 39 -18.10 -27.60 -1.91
C LYS A 39 -18.18 -28.59 -0.78
N VAL A 40 -17.50 -28.31 0.33
CA VAL A 40 -17.48 -29.26 1.49
C VAL A 40 -18.74 -29.15 2.34
N SER A 41 -19.26 -27.94 2.56
CA SER A 41 -20.43 -27.70 3.40
C SER A 41 -21.77 -27.96 2.68
N GLY A 42 -21.78 -27.82 1.35
CA GLY A 42 -23.00 -27.78 0.55
C GLY A 42 -23.82 -26.51 0.69
N GLN A 43 -23.29 -25.50 1.40
CA GLN A 43 -23.91 -24.18 1.63
C GLN A 43 -23.20 -23.11 0.82
N SER A 44 -23.87 -21.98 0.51
CA SER A 44 -23.19 -20.80 0.01
C SER A 44 -22.27 -20.21 1.09
N TYR A 45 -21.22 -19.51 0.69
CA TYR A 45 -20.34 -18.80 1.63
C TYR A 45 -21.13 -17.84 2.54
N GLU A 46 -22.09 -17.10 1.96
CA GLU A 46 -23.00 -16.22 2.68
C GLU A 46 -23.78 -16.95 3.77
N SER A 47 -24.46 -18.07 3.41
CA SER A 47 -25.24 -18.87 4.37
C SER A 47 -24.34 -19.43 5.46
N PHE A 48 -23.18 -19.96 5.08
CA PHE A 48 -22.27 -20.59 6.03
C PHE A 48 -21.76 -19.58 7.09
N VAL A 49 -21.29 -18.39 6.69
CA VAL A 49 -20.81 -17.40 7.65
C VAL A 49 -21.96 -16.83 8.49
N GLY A 50 -23.13 -16.65 7.89
CA GLY A 50 -24.35 -16.23 8.59
C GLY A 50 -24.75 -17.17 9.71
N GLU A 51 -24.85 -18.47 9.41
CA GLU A 51 -25.32 -19.48 10.35
C GLU A 51 -24.27 -19.90 11.39
N ASN A 52 -22.98 -19.95 10.99
CA ASN A 52 -21.93 -20.49 11.86
C ASN A 52 -21.12 -19.43 12.60
N ILE A 53 -21.17 -18.15 12.17
CA ILE A 53 -20.42 -17.06 12.77
C ILE A 53 -21.35 -15.94 13.23
N PHE A 54 -22.03 -15.26 12.31
CA PHE A 54 -22.77 -14.03 12.64
C PHE A 54 -23.94 -14.30 13.58
N GLY A 55 -24.74 -15.33 13.30
CA GLY A 55 -25.87 -15.72 14.15
C GLY A 55 -25.44 -16.08 15.58
N PRO A 56 -24.53 -17.05 15.76
CA PRO A 56 -24.05 -17.46 17.09
C PRO A 56 -23.39 -16.35 17.90
N LEU A 57 -22.74 -15.39 17.25
CA LEU A 57 -22.10 -14.25 17.90
C LEU A 57 -23.02 -13.03 18.08
N GLY A 58 -24.24 -13.07 17.53
CA GLY A 58 -25.17 -11.95 17.59
C GLY A 58 -24.75 -10.73 16.76
N MET A 59 -24.01 -10.94 15.68
CA MET A 59 -23.53 -9.93 14.74
C MET A 59 -24.65 -9.57 13.73
N LYS A 60 -25.59 -8.73 14.17
CA LYS A 60 -26.84 -8.45 13.43
C LYS A 60 -26.69 -7.46 12.30
N ASP A 61 -25.62 -6.67 12.33
CA ASP A 61 -25.32 -5.63 11.33
C ASP A 61 -24.11 -6.06 10.46
N SER A 62 -23.86 -7.37 10.36
CA SER A 62 -22.82 -7.98 9.52
C SER A 62 -23.43 -8.93 8.51
N GLY A 63 -22.81 -9.04 7.34
CA GLY A 63 -23.27 -9.94 6.31
C GLY A 63 -22.34 -10.00 5.09
N TYR A 64 -22.76 -10.81 4.11
CA TYR A 64 -22.15 -10.82 2.80
C TYR A 64 -22.75 -9.69 1.95
N ASP A 65 -21.89 -8.83 1.41
CA ASP A 65 -22.34 -7.69 0.65
C ASP A 65 -22.87 -8.09 -0.74
N SER A 66 -23.95 -7.48 -1.14
CA SER A 66 -24.61 -7.71 -2.42
C SER A 66 -24.99 -6.39 -3.08
N ASN A 67 -24.68 -6.27 -4.38
CA ASN A 67 -25.08 -5.08 -5.15
C ASN A 67 -26.61 -4.95 -5.34
N SER A 68 -27.38 -6.02 -5.12
CA SER A 68 -28.85 -6.05 -5.28
C SER A 68 -29.60 -5.96 -3.95
N ALA A 69 -28.97 -6.31 -2.83
CA ALA A 69 -29.63 -6.25 -1.52
C ALA A 69 -29.72 -4.82 -0.99
N ILE A 70 -30.85 -4.50 -0.35
CA ILE A 70 -31.00 -3.26 0.40
C ILE A 70 -30.47 -3.49 1.80
N ILE A 71 -29.28 -2.94 2.06
CA ILE A 71 -28.62 -3.00 3.37
C ILE A 71 -28.96 -1.68 4.09
N PRO A 72 -29.73 -1.72 5.18
CA PRO A 72 -30.08 -0.52 5.93
C PRO A 72 -28.83 0.19 6.46
N ARG A 73 -28.81 1.53 6.34
CA ARG A 73 -27.71 2.39 6.83
C ARG A 73 -26.34 2.09 6.22
N ARG A 74 -26.29 1.46 5.05
CA ARG A 74 -25.04 1.23 4.32
C ARG A 74 -24.36 2.56 4.01
N ALA A 75 -23.09 2.70 4.37
CA ALA A 75 -22.30 3.85 3.99
C ALA A 75 -22.02 3.86 2.47
N ALA A 76 -22.00 5.05 1.88
CA ALA A 76 -21.45 5.24 0.53
C ALA A 76 -19.92 5.30 0.60
N GLY A 77 -19.25 4.73 -0.42
CA GLY A 77 -17.79 4.72 -0.50
C GLY A 77 -17.26 5.89 -1.31
N TYR A 78 -16.17 6.49 -0.85
CA TYR A 78 -15.51 7.63 -1.46
C TYR A 78 -14.02 7.36 -1.70
N GLN A 79 -13.45 8.08 -2.65
CA GLN A 79 -12.00 8.09 -2.92
C GLN A 79 -11.49 9.53 -3.01
N PRO A 80 -10.19 9.78 -2.77
CA PRO A 80 -9.60 11.09 -3.00
C PRO A 80 -9.71 11.50 -4.46
N GLY A 81 -10.24 12.69 -4.72
CA GLY A 81 -10.29 13.33 -6.03
C GLY A 81 -9.51 14.64 -6.04
N LYS A 82 -9.46 15.30 -7.20
CA LYS A 82 -8.65 16.53 -7.38
C LYS A 82 -9.14 17.68 -6.49
N ASP A 83 -10.45 17.83 -6.35
CA ASP A 83 -11.08 18.96 -5.64
C ASP A 83 -11.75 18.52 -4.33
N GLY A 84 -11.42 17.33 -3.82
CA GLY A 84 -11.99 16.73 -2.62
C GLY A 84 -12.44 15.29 -2.85
N PRO A 85 -13.13 14.67 -1.88
CA PRO A 85 -13.64 13.31 -2.03
C PRO A 85 -14.62 13.20 -3.20
N GLU A 86 -14.51 12.15 -3.99
CA GLU A 86 -15.45 11.77 -5.04
C GLU A 86 -16.00 10.37 -4.80
N ASN A 87 -17.10 10.01 -5.45
CA ASN A 87 -17.65 8.65 -5.34
C ASN A 87 -16.64 7.63 -5.84
N ALA A 88 -16.45 6.58 -5.05
CA ALA A 88 -15.56 5.47 -5.43
C ALA A 88 -16.09 4.73 -6.66
N GLY A 89 -15.17 4.06 -7.37
CA GLY A 89 -15.51 3.22 -8.50
C GLY A 89 -16.44 2.07 -8.11
N PHE A 90 -17.23 1.61 -9.10
CA PHE A 90 -18.14 0.47 -8.88
C PHE A 90 -17.35 -0.85 -8.84
N ILE A 91 -17.63 -1.67 -7.82
CA ILE A 91 -17.19 -3.06 -7.77
C ILE A 91 -18.40 -4.00 -7.66
N HIS A 92 -18.37 -5.08 -8.43
CA HIS A 92 -19.38 -6.13 -8.30
C HIS A 92 -18.94 -7.11 -7.21
N MET A 93 -19.74 -7.24 -6.13
CA MET A 93 -19.38 -7.98 -4.91
C MET A 93 -19.09 -9.47 -5.11
N SER A 94 -19.45 -10.06 -6.25
CA SER A 94 -18.98 -11.40 -6.61
C SER A 94 -17.48 -11.48 -6.95
N VAL A 95 -16.78 -10.37 -7.08
CA VAL A 95 -15.33 -10.35 -7.37
C VAL A 95 -14.50 -10.53 -6.10
N PRO A 96 -14.69 -9.71 -5.03
CA PRO A 96 -13.99 -9.95 -3.78
C PRO A 96 -14.42 -11.25 -3.09
N PHE A 97 -15.67 -11.68 -3.24
CA PHE A 97 -16.21 -12.93 -2.72
C PHE A 97 -15.73 -13.20 -1.26
N SER A 98 -15.18 -14.38 -0.97
CA SER A 98 -14.65 -14.74 0.35
C SER A 98 -13.32 -14.06 0.73
N ALA A 99 -12.69 -13.37 -0.22
CA ALA A 99 -11.48 -12.60 0.05
C ALA A 99 -11.76 -11.17 0.53
N GLY A 100 -13.01 -10.66 0.42
CA GLY A 100 -13.29 -9.27 0.82
C GLY A 100 -14.77 -8.87 0.68
N GLY A 101 -15.70 -9.82 0.58
CA GLY A 101 -17.13 -9.55 0.33
C GLY A 101 -17.99 -9.35 1.57
N LEU A 102 -17.41 -9.22 2.77
CA LEU A 102 -18.18 -9.02 4.00
C LEU A 102 -18.29 -7.53 4.35
N TYR A 103 -19.43 -7.15 4.93
CA TYR A 103 -19.63 -5.86 5.59
C TYR A 103 -19.89 -6.05 7.09
N SER A 104 -19.58 -5.06 7.91
CA SER A 104 -19.79 -5.11 9.35
C SER A 104 -19.88 -3.70 9.96
N THR A 105 -20.06 -3.67 11.29
CA THR A 105 -19.94 -2.49 12.15
C THR A 105 -18.84 -2.69 13.18
N THR A 106 -18.41 -1.62 13.84
CA THR A 106 -17.38 -1.68 14.91
C THR A 106 -17.85 -2.55 16.08
N GLU A 107 -19.14 -2.48 16.43
CA GLU A 107 -19.74 -3.28 17.50
C GLU A 107 -19.78 -4.78 17.16
N ASP A 108 -20.09 -5.12 15.93
CA ASP A 108 -20.10 -6.51 15.50
C ASP A 108 -18.69 -7.08 15.38
N LEU A 109 -17.72 -6.27 14.93
CA LEU A 109 -16.31 -6.68 14.94
C LEU A 109 -15.78 -6.89 16.36
N LEU A 110 -16.22 -6.10 17.35
CA LEU A 110 -15.92 -6.38 18.75
C LEU A 110 -16.53 -7.73 19.21
N ARG A 111 -17.77 -8.05 18.82
CA ARG A 111 -18.39 -9.37 19.10
C ARG A 111 -17.63 -10.50 18.45
N TRP A 112 -17.13 -10.29 17.20
CA TRP A 112 -16.26 -11.22 16.50
C TRP A 112 -15.00 -11.54 17.30
N GLU A 113 -14.24 -10.51 17.70
CA GLU A 113 -13.01 -10.69 18.47
C GLU A 113 -13.26 -11.37 19.82
N GLN A 114 -14.30 -10.93 20.55
CA GLN A 114 -14.69 -11.55 21.81
C GLN A 114 -15.14 -13.00 21.63
N GLY A 115 -15.79 -13.34 20.53
CA GLY A 115 -16.19 -14.70 20.19
C GLY A 115 -15.03 -15.59 19.80
N LEU A 116 -14.15 -15.09 18.94
CA LEU A 116 -12.96 -15.80 18.45
C LEU A 116 -11.98 -16.10 19.59
N PHE A 117 -11.51 -15.07 20.27
CA PHE A 117 -10.52 -15.20 21.35
C PHE A 117 -11.15 -15.70 22.68
N GLY A 118 -12.45 -15.59 22.81
CA GLY A 118 -13.23 -16.18 23.93
C GLY A 118 -13.59 -17.66 23.76
N GLY A 119 -13.15 -18.31 22.68
CA GLY A 119 -13.32 -19.74 22.46
C GLY A 119 -14.73 -20.16 22.03
N LYS A 120 -15.57 -19.23 21.54
CA LYS A 120 -16.92 -19.55 21.03
C LYS A 120 -16.91 -20.04 19.57
N VAL A 121 -15.90 -19.69 18.79
CA VAL A 121 -15.80 -19.99 17.35
C VAL A 121 -14.85 -21.16 17.10
N LEU A 122 -13.70 -21.16 17.75
CA LEU A 122 -12.65 -22.16 17.57
C LEU A 122 -12.25 -22.79 18.90
N SER A 123 -11.82 -24.06 18.85
CA SER A 123 -11.11 -24.67 19.97
C SER A 123 -9.79 -23.94 20.25
N ALA A 124 -9.29 -24.02 21.48
CA ALA A 124 -8.00 -23.42 21.85
C ALA A 124 -6.85 -23.89 20.91
N ALA A 125 -6.83 -25.16 20.53
CA ALA A 125 -5.83 -25.73 19.63
C ALA A 125 -5.94 -25.13 18.22
N SER A 126 -7.17 -24.95 17.70
CA SER A 126 -7.39 -24.34 16.39
C SER A 126 -7.07 -22.84 16.38
N LEU A 127 -7.41 -22.14 17.46
CA LEU A 127 -7.07 -20.72 17.63
C LEU A 127 -5.53 -20.54 17.69
N ALA A 128 -4.83 -21.35 18.47
CA ALA A 128 -3.39 -21.32 18.53
C ALA A 128 -2.75 -21.55 17.15
N LYS A 129 -3.24 -22.54 16.38
CA LYS A 129 -2.81 -22.80 15.02
C LYS A 129 -3.09 -21.61 14.10
N MET A 130 -4.29 -21.02 14.20
CA MET A 130 -4.69 -19.85 13.40
C MET A 130 -3.78 -18.65 13.63
N THR A 131 -3.35 -18.40 14.87
CA THR A 131 -2.59 -17.21 15.29
C THR A 131 -1.09 -17.47 15.41
N THR A 132 -0.58 -18.63 14.96
CA THR A 132 0.85 -18.91 14.88
C THR A 132 1.37 -18.51 13.50
N PRO A 133 2.30 -17.54 13.40
CA PRO A 133 2.87 -17.13 12.12
C PRO A 133 3.58 -18.28 11.42
N TYR A 134 3.38 -18.38 10.12
CA TYR A 134 4.08 -19.34 9.28
C TYR A 134 5.33 -18.71 8.63
N LYS A 135 5.16 -17.56 7.97
CA LYS A 135 6.25 -16.77 7.37
C LYS A 135 5.93 -15.28 7.45
N GLU A 136 6.97 -14.43 7.51
CA GLU A 136 6.87 -12.95 7.47
C GLU A 136 5.86 -12.37 8.47
N GLY A 137 5.70 -13.02 9.64
CA GLY A 137 4.70 -12.60 10.62
C GLY A 137 3.25 -12.89 10.25
N TYR A 138 2.97 -13.53 9.11
CA TYR A 138 1.62 -13.83 8.65
C TYR A 138 1.19 -15.25 9.08
N ALA A 139 -0.02 -15.33 9.63
CA ALA A 139 -0.66 -16.57 10.08
C ALA A 139 -1.88 -16.92 9.19
N CYS A 140 -2.91 -17.56 9.71
CA CYS A 140 -4.10 -17.90 8.92
C CYS A 140 -5.06 -16.69 8.86
N GLY A 141 -4.85 -15.78 7.89
CA GLY A 141 -5.71 -14.63 7.66
C GLY A 141 -5.48 -13.45 8.62
N VAL A 142 -4.42 -13.48 9.39
CA VAL A 142 -4.03 -12.39 10.29
C VAL A 142 -2.52 -12.21 10.30
N SER A 143 -2.07 -10.97 10.49
CA SER A 143 -0.68 -10.65 10.82
C SER A 143 -0.47 -10.75 12.33
N VAL A 144 0.70 -11.20 12.74
CA VAL A 144 1.11 -11.26 14.15
C VAL A 144 2.47 -10.61 14.29
N HIS A 145 2.53 -9.50 15.02
CA HIS A 145 3.75 -8.73 15.20
C HIS A 145 3.72 -7.98 16.54
N THR A 146 4.74 -7.18 16.80
CA THR A 146 4.83 -6.35 17.99
C THR A 146 4.70 -4.89 17.59
N VAL A 147 3.81 -4.15 18.24
CA VAL A 147 3.61 -2.70 18.09
C VAL A 147 3.88 -2.06 19.43
N ASN A 148 4.86 -1.17 19.52
CA ASN A 148 5.24 -0.48 20.76
C ASN A 148 5.45 -1.41 21.97
N GLY A 149 6.03 -2.59 21.75
CA GLY A 149 6.25 -3.60 22.80
C GLY A 149 5.06 -4.52 23.08
N HIS A 150 3.88 -4.26 22.54
CA HIS A 150 2.67 -5.08 22.70
C HIS A 150 2.48 -6.03 21.51
N LYS A 151 2.18 -7.29 21.81
CA LYS A 151 1.82 -8.27 20.75
C LYS A 151 0.49 -7.87 20.14
N ALA A 152 0.44 -7.70 18.83
CA ALA A 152 -0.76 -7.43 18.05
C ALA A 152 -1.08 -8.58 17.10
N ILE A 153 -2.37 -8.87 16.96
CA ILE A 153 -2.94 -9.77 15.96
C ILE A 153 -3.94 -8.93 15.17
N ASP A 154 -3.67 -8.68 13.90
CA ASP A 154 -4.45 -7.72 13.13
C ASP A 154 -4.63 -8.10 11.66
N HIS A 155 -5.55 -7.40 11.02
CA HIS A 155 -5.69 -7.39 9.57
C HIS A 155 -6.34 -6.09 9.09
N GLY A 156 -5.85 -5.60 7.96
CA GLY A 156 -6.46 -4.48 7.24
C GLY A 156 -7.43 -4.94 6.16
N GLY A 157 -8.31 -4.06 5.73
CA GLY A 157 -9.19 -4.25 4.60
C GLY A 157 -9.16 -3.04 3.67
N GLY A 158 -9.15 -3.30 2.37
CA GLY A 158 -9.24 -2.27 1.34
C GLY A 158 -10.07 -2.76 0.17
N ILE A 159 -11.10 -2.00 -0.17
CA ILE A 159 -11.95 -2.17 -1.34
C ILE A 159 -12.33 -0.78 -1.83
N GLU A 160 -12.85 -0.65 -3.05
CA GLU A 160 -13.24 0.64 -3.61
C GLU A 160 -14.10 1.46 -2.65
N GLY A 161 -13.56 2.59 -2.20
CA GLY A 161 -14.23 3.53 -1.30
C GLY A 161 -14.20 3.18 0.17
N PHE A 162 -13.58 2.06 0.58
CA PHE A 162 -13.57 1.64 1.98
C PHE A 162 -12.19 1.12 2.38
N ASN A 163 -11.72 1.60 3.52
CA ASN A 163 -10.54 1.04 4.19
C ASN A 163 -10.87 0.78 5.66
N THR A 164 -10.34 -0.32 6.18
CA THR A 164 -10.63 -0.79 7.53
C THR A 164 -9.37 -1.32 8.18
N PHE A 165 -9.34 -1.31 9.50
CA PHE A 165 -8.30 -2.00 10.25
C PHE A 165 -8.86 -2.50 11.57
N LEU A 166 -8.53 -3.75 11.92
CA LEU A 166 -8.94 -4.43 13.15
C LEU A 166 -7.69 -5.02 13.80
N ALA A 167 -7.46 -4.69 15.08
CA ALA A 167 -6.34 -5.22 15.86
C ALA A 167 -6.83 -5.73 17.21
N TYR A 168 -6.28 -6.88 17.63
CA TYR A 168 -6.45 -7.47 18.93
C TYR A 168 -5.12 -7.59 19.67
N TYR A 169 -5.07 -7.16 20.89
CA TYR A 169 -3.92 -7.23 21.79
C TYR A 169 -4.21 -8.28 22.89
N PRO A 170 -3.64 -9.50 22.77
CA PRO A 170 -4.02 -10.64 23.62
C PRO A 170 -3.73 -10.42 25.11
N GLU A 171 -2.64 -9.73 25.43
CA GLU A 171 -2.18 -9.51 26.80
C GLU A 171 -3.19 -8.68 27.62
N ASP A 172 -3.78 -7.67 26.98
CA ASP A 172 -4.74 -6.75 27.60
C ASP A 172 -6.19 -7.06 27.22
N LYS A 173 -6.41 -8.03 26.32
CA LYS A 173 -7.71 -8.33 25.71
C LYS A 173 -8.34 -7.08 25.09
N LEU A 174 -7.50 -6.20 24.57
CA LEU A 174 -7.90 -4.97 23.94
C LEU A 174 -8.22 -5.21 22.47
N THR A 175 -9.38 -4.78 22.03
CA THR A 175 -9.77 -4.71 20.61
C THR A 175 -9.81 -3.26 20.18
N VAL A 176 -9.15 -2.93 19.08
CA VAL A 176 -9.21 -1.61 18.45
C VAL A 176 -9.61 -1.78 17.00
N VAL A 177 -10.60 -1.03 16.56
CA VAL A 177 -11.13 -1.12 15.20
C VAL A 177 -11.41 0.27 14.63
N ALA A 178 -11.06 0.47 13.37
CA ALA A 178 -11.43 1.65 12.60
C ALA A 178 -12.01 1.23 11.23
N LEU A 179 -13.18 1.79 10.90
CA LEU A 179 -13.84 1.61 9.62
C LEU A 179 -13.96 2.98 8.96
N SER A 180 -13.51 3.09 7.71
CA SER A 180 -13.58 4.31 6.92
C SER A 180 -14.28 4.03 5.60
N ASN A 181 -15.15 4.94 5.19
CA ASN A 181 -15.76 4.96 3.87
C ASN A 181 -15.03 5.91 2.90
N LEU A 182 -13.74 6.10 3.11
CA LEU A 182 -12.81 6.81 2.24
C LEU A 182 -11.58 5.94 2.00
N SER A 183 -11.22 5.73 0.73
CA SER A 183 -9.99 5.03 0.37
C SER A 183 -8.75 5.74 0.90
N GLY A 184 -7.82 5.00 1.55
CA GLY A 184 -6.59 5.53 2.12
C GLY A 184 -6.05 4.69 3.28
N VAL A 185 -4.94 5.10 3.88
CA VAL A 185 -4.23 4.36 4.94
C VAL A 185 -4.65 4.74 6.36
N ALA A 186 -5.51 5.74 6.53
CA ALA A 186 -5.88 6.31 7.83
C ALA A 186 -6.36 5.30 8.88
N PRO A 187 -7.17 4.25 8.57
CA PRO A 187 -7.63 3.31 9.60
C PRO A 187 -6.52 2.61 10.38
N GLN A 188 -5.44 2.20 9.71
CA GLN A 188 -4.30 1.57 10.39
C GLN A 188 -3.62 2.53 11.37
N GLU A 189 -3.39 3.77 10.95
CA GLU A 189 -2.77 4.81 11.79
C GLU A 189 -3.66 5.15 12.99
N ILE A 190 -4.98 5.28 12.77
CA ILE A 190 -5.96 5.54 13.83
C ILE A 190 -5.93 4.41 14.86
N VAL A 191 -5.98 3.14 14.42
CA VAL A 191 -5.94 1.98 15.32
C VAL A 191 -4.65 1.94 16.11
N SER A 192 -3.49 2.15 15.48
CA SER A 192 -2.19 2.18 16.16
C SER A 192 -2.13 3.25 17.25
N ARG A 193 -2.64 4.45 16.97
CA ARG A 193 -2.66 5.56 17.95
C ARG A 193 -3.66 5.32 19.09
N LEU A 194 -4.84 4.82 18.77
CA LEU A 194 -5.84 4.48 19.80
C LEU A 194 -5.34 3.37 20.72
N ALA A 195 -4.64 2.37 20.16
CA ALA A 195 -4.01 1.32 20.96
C ALA A 195 -2.93 1.89 21.89
N ALA A 196 -2.05 2.75 21.38
CA ALA A 196 -1.02 3.42 22.18
C ALA A 196 -1.63 4.20 23.35
N VAL A 197 -2.69 4.99 23.09
CA VAL A 197 -3.43 5.70 24.16
C VAL A 197 -4.04 4.73 25.16
N ALA A 198 -4.64 3.63 24.71
CA ALA A 198 -5.24 2.62 25.59
C ALA A 198 -4.20 1.91 26.48
N HIS A 199 -2.96 1.75 25.97
CA HIS A 199 -1.82 1.24 26.72
C HIS A 199 -1.15 2.29 27.65
N GLY A 200 -1.69 3.53 27.66
CA GLY A 200 -1.15 4.62 28.50
C GLY A 200 0.06 5.34 27.91
N GLU A 201 0.34 5.13 26.65
CA GLU A 201 1.42 5.80 25.94
C GLU A 201 1.02 7.24 25.55
N LYS A 202 2.00 8.13 25.50
CA LYS A 202 1.79 9.49 25.02
C LYS A 202 1.79 9.49 23.50
N VAL A 203 0.67 9.87 22.90
CA VAL A 203 0.54 10.05 21.44
C VAL A 203 0.58 11.54 21.12
N GLU A 204 1.53 11.95 20.30
CA GLU A 204 1.60 13.30 19.76
C GLU A 204 0.90 13.33 18.39
N LEU A 205 -0.11 14.19 18.25
CA LEU A 205 -0.79 14.35 16.96
C LEU A 205 0.09 15.11 15.97
N ALA A 206 0.01 14.77 14.69
CA ALA A 206 0.76 15.47 13.64
C ALA A 206 0.51 16.99 13.66
N SER A 207 -0.71 17.42 14.04
CA SER A 207 -1.09 18.83 14.21
C SER A 207 -0.47 19.52 15.43
N GLU A 208 0.03 18.76 16.40
CA GLU A 208 0.64 19.27 17.64
C GLU A 208 2.17 19.39 17.51
N ARG A 209 2.75 18.81 16.46
CA ARG A 209 4.19 18.85 16.20
C ARG A 209 4.63 20.28 15.92
N LYS A 210 5.58 20.77 16.73
CA LYS A 210 6.14 22.10 16.55
C LYS A 210 7.32 22.02 15.59
N GLU A 211 7.23 22.78 14.53
CA GLU A 211 8.33 22.98 13.60
C GLU A 211 9.38 23.90 14.21
N ILE A 212 10.65 23.49 14.13
CA ILE A 212 11.79 24.32 14.50
C ILE A 212 12.63 24.67 13.28
N THR A 213 13.39 25.73 13.37
CA THR A 213 14.39 26.09 12.35
C THR A 213 15.72 25.40 12.67
N VAL A 214 16.25 24.66 11.70
CA VAL A 214 17.56 24.01 11.78
C VAL A 214 18.51 24.69 10.80
N ALA A 215 19.74 24.93 11.21
CA ALA A 215 20.74 25.59 10.36
C ALA A 215 21.01 24.76 9.09
N THR A 216 21.08 25.40 7.93
CA THR A 216 21.33 24.79 6.62
C THR A 216 22.53 23.85 6.63
N LYS A 217 23.62 24.22 7.30
CA LYS A 217 24.83 23.41 7.45
C LYS A 217 24.58 22.06 8.17
N ILE A 218 23.57 21.99 9.02
CA ILE A 218 23.15 20.73 9.65
C ILE A 218 22.31 19.92 8.67
N LEU A 219 21.36 20.57 7.97
CA LEU A 219 20.51 19.93 6.96
C LEU A 219 21.32 19.31 5.82
N GLU A 220 22.39 19.96 5.37
CA GLU A 220 23.30 19.44 4.34
C GLU A 220 23.88 18.07 4.69
N ARG A 221 24.05 17.74 5.97
CA ARG A 221 24.61 16.46 6.42
C ARG A 221 23.65 15.27 6.15
N TYR A 222 22.35 15.56 6.02
CA TYR A 222 21.31 14.56 5.83
C TYR A 222 21.03 14.24 4.36
N VAL A 223 21.53 15.06 3.45
CA VAL A 223 21.42 14.83 2.00
C VAL A 223 22.07 13.52 1.63
N GLY A 224 21.34 12.66 0.89
CA GLY A 224 21.86 11.36 0.45
C GLY A 224 20.77 10.37 0.10
N THR A 225 21.19 9.15 -0.17
CA THR A 225 20.32 8.02 -0.51
C THR A 225 20.37 7.00 0.63
N TYR A 226 19.18 6.56 1.05
CA TYR A 226 18.98 5.63 2.16
C TYR A 226 18.15 4.43 1.68
N GLU A 227 18.62 3.19 1.88
CA GLU A 227 17.96 1.98 1.40
C GLU A 227 16.92 1.49 2.42
N LEU A 228 15.63 1.66 2.12
CA LEU A 228 14.52 1.17 2.94
C LEU A 228 14.30 -0.34 2.79
N ALA A 229 14.50 -0.85 1.58
CA ALA A 229 14.42 -2.27 1.23
C ALA A 229 15.21 -2.50 -0.08
N PRO A 230 15.51 -3.75 -0.47
CA PRO A 230 16.17 -4.02 -1.74
C PRO A 230 15.47 -3.32 -2.93
N LYS A 231 16.21 -2.46 -3.65
CA LYS A 231 15.72 -1.61 -4.75
C LYS A 231 14.72 -0.50 -4.35
N VAL A 232 14.45 -0.30 -3.07
CA VAL A 232 13.59 0.79 -2.58
C VAL A 232 14.42 1.75 -1.76
N ASN A 233 14.63 2.95 -2.27
CA ASN A 233 15.44 3.98 -1.65
C ASN A 233 14.57 5.17 -1.22
N MET A 234 14.98 5.82 -0.13
CA MET A 234 14.54 7.16 0.22
C MET A 234 15.68 8.13 -0.10
N MET A 235 15.44 9.03 -1.01
CA MET A 235 16.36 10.11 -1.36
C MET A 235 16.02 11.34 -0.53
N ILE A 236 17.02 11.93 0.13
CA ILE A 236 16.89 13.18 0.88
C ILE A 236 17.67 14.26 0.14
N THR A 237 16.98 15.32 -0.27
CA THR A 237 17.55 16.49 -0.93
C THR A 237 17.34 17.74 -0.10
N LEU A 238 18.12 18.79 -0.37
CA LEU A 238 17.95 20.11 0.21
C LEU A 238 17.54 21.09 -0.90
N GLU A 239 16.30 21.56 -0.86
CA GLU A 239 15.72 22.42 -1.89
C GLU A 239 15.25 23.74 -1.24
N GLY A 240 15.84 24.87 -1.60
CA GLY A 240 15.47 26.16 -1.03
C GLY A 240 15.64 26.28 0.49
N GLY A 241 16.56 25.51 1.09
CA GLY A 241 16.78 25.48 2.54
C GLY A 241 15.86 24.50 3.29
N GLN A 242 15.00 23.75 2.59
CA GLN A 242 14.08 22.75 3.12
C GLN A 242 14.53 21.34 2.73
N LEU A 243 14.57 20.40 3.69
CA LEU A 243 14.74 18.99 3.34
C LEU A 243 13.49 18.45 2.65
N VAL A 244 13.72 17.72 1.57
CA VAL A 244 12.70 17.06 0.76
C VAL A 244 13.06 15.59 0.66
N SER A 245 12.10 14.71 0.97
CA SER A 245 12.25 13.28 0.78
C SER A 245 11.57 12.81 -0.51
N GLN A 246 12.12 11.78 -1.12
CA GLN A 246 11.50 11.08 -2.24
C GLN A 246 11.78 9.58 -2.11
N VAL A 247 10.73 8.78 -1.95
CA VAL A 247 10.84 7.32 -1.97
C VAL A 247 10.78 6.84 -3.42
N SER A 248 11.55 5.79 -3.75
CA SER A 248 11.53 5.16 -5.07
C SER A 248 10.11 4.90 -5.57
N GLY A 249 9.78 5.40 -6.74
CA GLY A 249 8.44 5.30 -7.35
C GLY A 249 7.40 6.29 -6.84
N GLN A 250 7.74 7.17 -5.89
CA GLN A 250 6.82 8.15 -5.30
C GLN A 250 7.21 9.60 -5.65
N GLY A 251 6.30 10.51 -5.37
CA GLY A 251 6.52 11.95 -5.48
C GLY A 251 7.40 12.50 -4.35
N LYS A 252 7.89 13.73 -4.54
CA LYS A 252 8.62 14.47 -3.52
C LYS A 252 7.68 14.94 -2.41
N ALA A 253 8.17 14.87 -1.16
CA ALA A 253 7.46 15.37 0.01
C ALA A 253 8.42 16.17 0.91
N PRO A 254 8.09 17.42 1.28
CA PRO A 254 8.89 18.19 2.24
C PRO A 254 8.81 17.55 3.63
N VAL A 255 9.94 17.59 4.37
CA VAL A 255 10.03 17.12 5.76
C VAL A 255 10.43 18.26 6.67
N PHE A 256 9.73 18.42 7.79
CA PHE A 256 9.80 19.57 8.70
C PHE A 256 10.51 19.16 9.99
N ALA A 257 11.43 19.99 10.47
CA ALA A 257 12.22 19.64 11.65
C ALA A 257 11.41 19.71 12.95
N ALA A 258 11.37 18.63 13.73
CA ALA A 258 10.91 18.60 15.11
C ALA A 258 12.09 18.74 16.09
N SER A 259 13.29 18.29 15.69
CA SER A 259 14.56 18.50 16.37
C SER A 259 15.70 18.61 15.34
N GLU A 260 16.96 18.71 15.77
CA GLU A 260 18.09 18.66 14.84
C GLU A 260 18.17 17.35 14.05
N THR A 261 17.76 16.24 14.62
CA THR A 261 17.87 14.90 14.00
C THR A 261 16.55 14.30 13.60
N ARG A 262 15.40 14.83 14.07
CA ARG A 262 14.08 14.29 13.86
C ARG A 262 13.22 15.22 13.01
N PHE A 263 12.61 14.67 11.96
CA PHE A 263 11.82 15.40 10.98
C PHE A 263 10.50 14.67 10.75
N PHE A 264 9.44 15.43 10.46
CA PHE A 264 8.10 14.88 10.25
C PHE A 264 7.51 15.32 8.92
N PHE A 265 6.56 14.55 8.43
CA PHE A 265 5.75 14.90 7.26
C PHE A 265 4.45 15.57 7.70
N LYS A 266 3.98 16.58 6.93
CA LYS A 266 2.66 17.19 7.12
C LYS A 266 1.57 16.50 6.28
N VAL A 267 1.96 15.77 5.25
CA VAL A 267 1.05 15.11 4.30
C VAL A 267 0.73 13.67 4.65
N VAL A 268 1.51 13.07 5.55
CA VAL A 268 1.35 11.71 6.05
C VAL A 268 1.87 11.66 7.49
N ASP A 269 1.30 10.79 8.31
CA ASP A 269 1.82 10.57 9.66
C ASP A 269 3.04 9.65 9.60
N ALA A 270 4.18 10.28 9.39
CA ALA A 270 5.48 9.64 9.38
C ALA A 270 6.53 10.59 9.92
N GLU A 271 7.59 10.04 10.49
CA GLU A 271 8.78 10.75 10.94
C GLU A 271 10.05 10.08 10.41
N ILE A 272 11.08 10.88 10.26
CA ILE A 272 12.43 10.42 9.93
C ILE A 272 13.34 10.83 11.08
N GLU A 273 14.11 9.90 11.60
CA GLU A 273 15.17 10.17 12.57
C GLU A 273 16.54 9.80 11.98
N PHE A 274 17.44 10.78 11.86
CA PHE A 274 18.79 10.54 11.35
C PHE A 274 19.72 10.07 12.46
N GLY A 275 20.38 8.93 12.21
CA GLY A 275 21.36 8.33 13.10
C GLY A 275 22.80 8.52 12.61
N LYS A 276 23.73 8.50 13.55
CA LYS A 276 25.16 8.68 13.31
C LYS A 276 25.93 7.41 13.62
N ASP A 277 27.06 7.26 12.98
CA ASP A 277 28.07 6.26 13.33
C ASP A 277 28.94 6.71 14.53
N ASP A 278 29.88 5.86 14.93
CA ASP A 278 30.81 6.11 16.04
C ASP A 278 31.77 7.29 15.79
N GLN A 279 31.88 7.77 14.53
CA GLN A 279 32.66 8.92 14.13
C GLN A 279 31.83 10.21 14.05
N GLY A 280 30.52 10.11 14.32
CA GLY A 280 29.59 11.25 14.29
C GLY A 280 29.06 11.61 12.90
N ALA A 281 29.36 10.81 11.88
CA ALA A 281 28.83 10.99 10.54
C ALA A 281 27.43 10.36 10.42
N VAL A 282 26.53 10.99 9.65
CA VAL A 282 25.19 10.44 9.37
C VAL A 282 25.34 9.15 8.55
N SER A 283 24.91 8.02 9.10
CA SER A 283 25.11 6.69 8.49
C SER A 283 23.81 5.94 8.21
N TYR A 284 22.68 6.35 8.78
CA TYR A 284 21.37 5.79 8.53
C TYR A 284 20.28 6.78 8.86
N LEU A 285 19.05 6.49 8.41
CA LEU A 285 17.84 7.05 8.98
C LEU A 285 16.93 5.93 9.49
N VAL A 286 16.01 6.28 10.39
CA VAL A 286 14.87 5.44 10.78
C VAL A 286 13.61 6.14 10.32
N LEU A 287 12.82 5.45 9.49
CA LEU A 287 11.47 5.89 9.12
C LEU A 287 10.47 5.27 10.10
N HIS A 288 9.80 6.12 10.86
CA HIS A 288 8.70 5.76 11.77
C HIS A 288 7.38 5.98 11.05
N GLN A 289 6.64 4.91 10.76
CA GLN A 289 5.37 5.00 10.07
C GLN A 289 4.45 3.83 10.43
N GLY A 290 3.19 4.13 10.77
CA GLY A 290 2.19 3.10 11.09
C GLY A 290 2.58 2.21 12.29
N GLY A 291 3.27 2.76 13.30
CA GLY A 291 3.76 2.03 14.46
C GLY A 291 4.95 1.08 14.18
N ARG A 292 5.59 1.22 13.02
CA ARG A 292 6.78 0.43 12.63
C ARG A 292 7.98 1.32 12.41
N ASP A 293 9.12 0.81 12.83
CA ASP A 293 10.43 1.44 12.62
C ASP A 293 11.17 0.71 11.50
N MET A 294 11.52 1.46 10.46
CA MET A 294 12.32 0.93 9.35
C MET A 294 13.67 1.63 9.31
N LYS A 295 14.71 0.91 9.70
CA LYS A 295 16.08 1.43 9.65
C LYS A 295 16.62 1.31 8.22
N ALA A 296 17.01 2.44 7.63
CA ALA A 296 17.54 2.55 6.29
C ALA A 296 19.01 3.00 6.34
N PRO A 297 19.99 2.14 6.01
CA PRO A 297 21.38 2.54 5.91
C PRO A 297 21.58 3.54 4.79
N ARG A 298 22.49 4.49 5.00
CA ARG A 298 22.91 5.46 3.98
C ARG A 298 23.82 4.76 2.98
N THR A 299 23.41 4.71 1.73
CA THR A 299 24.16 4.04 0.65
C THR A 299 24.96 5.02 -0.20
N SER A 300 24.60 6.31 -0.17
CA SER A 300 25.33 7.38 -0.87
C SER A 300 25.12 8.72 -0.16
N ASP A 301 26.17 9.56 -0.16
CA ASP A 301 26.13 10.97 0.23
C ASP A 301 25.62 11.88 -0.90
N ARG A 302 25.33 11.30 -2.06
CA ARG A 302 24.80 11.97 -3.24
C ARG A 302 23.45 11.42 -3.62
N VAL A 303 22.60 12.31 -4.07
CA VAL A 303 21.36 11.95 -4.77
C VAL A 303 21.65 11.99 -6.27
N ARG A 304 21.21 10.95 -7.01
CA ARG A 304 21.37 10.92 -8.46
C ARG A 304 20.64 12.13 -9.06
N GLU A 305 21.37 13.10 -9.54
CA GLU A 305 20.82 14.17 -10.36
C GLU A 305 20.61 13.66 -11.79
N ARG A 306 19.37 13.65 -12.24
CA ARG A 306 19.03 13.38 -13.63
C ARG A 306 19.29 14.65 -14.44
N LYS A 307 20.20 14.57 -15.40
CA LYS A 307 20.48 15.69 -16.32
C LYS A 307 19.52 15.63 -17.48
N GLU A 308 18.77 16.70 -17.66
CA GLU A 308 17.89 16.88 -18.80
C GLU A 308 18.71 17.26 -20.04
N ILE A 309 18.44 16.61 -21.16
CA ILE A 309 19.00 16.94 -22.46
C ILE A 309 17.88 17.35 -23.43
N ALA A 310 18.22 18.14 -24.43
CA ALA A 310 17.33 18.43 -25.54
C ALA A 310 17.35 17.26 -26.56
N VAL A 311 16.18 16.82 -26.97
CA VAL A 311 16.00 15.80 -28.01
C VAL A 311 15.11 16.38 -29.10
N SER A 312 15.46 16.16 -30.37
CA SER A 312 14.72 16.74 -31.49
C SER A 312 13.30 16.19 -31.59
N ALA A 313 12.37 17.03 -32.06
CA ALA A 313 10.97 16.64 -32.24
C ALA A 313 10.81 15.41 -33.17
N GLU A 314 11.70 15.23 -34.11
CA GLU A 314 11.73 14.07 -35.04
C GLU A 314 12.02 12.76 -34.28
N ILE A 315 12.92 12.78 -33.30
CA ILE A 315 13.22 11.64 -32.44
C ILE A 315 12.05 11.41 -31.46
N LEU A 316 11.54 12.46 -30.84
CA LEU A 316 10.41 12.38 -29.90
C LEU A 316 9.16 11.79 -30.56
N ALA A 317 8.87 12.15 -31.82
CA ALA A 317 7.74 11.64 -32.58
C ALA A 317 7.77 10.10 -32.77
N GLN A 318 8.95 9.48 -32.75
CA GLN A 318 9.08 8.02 -32.87
C GLN A 318 8.48 7.27 -31.67
N TYR A 319 8.43 7.90 -30.50
CA TYR A 319 7.97 7.31 -29.24
C TYR A 319 6.47 7.43 -29.00
N VAL A 320 5.78 8.24 -29.80
CA VAL A 320 4.32 8.42 -29.70
C VAL A 320 3.60 7.11 -29.97
N GLY A 321 2.70 6.70 -29.10
CA GLY A 321 1.96 5.45 -29.23
C GLY A 321 1.32 5.00 -27.92
N THR A 322 0.63 3.87 -27.99
CA THR A 322 0.04 3.20 -26.83
C THR A 322 0.85 1.95 -26.50
N TYR A 323 1.20 1.78 -25.24
CA TYR A 323 2.02 0.69 -24.74
C TYR A 323 1.25 -0.06 -23.67
N GLU A 324 1.12 -1.38 -23.81
CA GLU A 324 0.34 -2.21 -22.88
C GLU A 324 1.17 -2.62 -21.68
N LEU A 325 0.91 -1.99 -20.52
CA LEU A 325 1.55 -2.33 -19.24
C LEU A 325 0.94 -3.60 -18.60
N GLY A 326 -0.30 -3.92 -18.98
CA GLY A 326 -1.02 -5.10 -18.51
C GLY A 326 -2.43 -5.14 -19.09
N PRO A 327 -3.20 -6.22 -18.89
CA PRO A 327 -4.54 -6.34 -19.44
C PRO A 327 -5.47 -5.20 -19.03
N GLY A 328 -5.85 -4.35 -19.98
CA GLY A 328 -6.69 -3.18 -19.74
C GLY A 328 -5.99 -1.99 -19.08
N PHE A 329 -4.66 -2.03 -18.96
CA PHE A 329 -3.86 -0.94 -18.41
C PHE A 329 -2.76 -0.53 -19.38
N ASP A 330 -2.94 0.61 -20.01
CA ASP A 330 -2.08 1.15 -21.05
C ASP A 330 -1.33 2.40 -20.59
N LEU A 331 -0.15 2.64 -21.12
CA LEU A 331 0.57 3.90 -21.06
C LEU A 331 0.53 4.56 -22.44
N VAL A 332 -0.14 5.68 -22.54
CA VAL A 332 -0.23 6.47 -23.79
C VAL A 332 0.85 7.53 -23.78
N ILE A 333 1.70 7.53 -24.81
CA ILE A 333 2.74 8.53 -25.04
C ILE A 333 2.26 9.47 -26.14
N THR A 334 2.23 10.76 -25.86
CA THR A 334 1.85 11.81 -26.82
C THR A 334 2.94 12.87 -26.93
N LEU A 335 2.97 13.60 -28.03
CA LEU A 335 3.87 14.75 -28.23
C LEU A 335 3.02 16.03 -28.28
N GLU A 336 3.26 16.94 -27.34
CA GLU A 336 2.60 18.24 -27.26
C GLU A 336 3.66 19.35 -27.47
N GLY A 337 3.68 19.93 -28.67
CA GLY A 337 4.79 20.78 -29.10
C GLY A 337 6.10 19.98 -29.18
N GLU A 338 7.09 20.35 -28.39
CA GLU A 338 8.38 19.66 -28.27
C GLU A 338 8.48 18.79 -27.01
N GLN A 339 7.37 18.58 -26.27
CA GLN A 339 7.35 17.87 -25.00
C GLN A 339 6.64 16.53 -25.14
N LEU A 340 7.33 15.43 -24.82
CA LEU A 340 6.65 14.14 -24.60
C LEU A 340 5.83 14.16 -23.32
N MET A 341 4.61 13.65 -23.42
CA MET A 341 3.70 13.44 -22.32
C MET A 341 3.39 11.96 -22.17
N SER A 342 3.27 11.46 -20.97
CA SER A 342 2.78 10.12 -20.65
C SER A 342 1.47 10.18 -19.90
N GLN A 343 0.57 9.23 -20.19
CA GLN A 343 -0.70 9.09 -19.50
C GLN A 343 -1.02 7.61 -19.29
N ALA A 344 -1.02 7.16 -18.05
CA ALA A 344 -1.48 5.84 -17.70
C ALA A 344 -3.02 5.81 -17.65
N THR A 345 -3.63 4.63 -17.89
CA THR A 345 -5.09 4.44 -17.84
C THR A 345 -5.65 4.96 -16.51
N GLY A 346 -6.61 5.87 -16.58
CA GLY A 346 -7.27 6.48 -15.42
C GLY A 346 -6.45 7.56 -14.70
N GLN A 347 -5.29 7.95 -15.23
CA GLN A 347 -4.44 8.98 -14.63
C GLN A 347 -4.33 10.23 -15.50
N GLY A 348 -3.89 11.33 -14.90
CA GLY A 348 -3.59 12.56 -15.62
C GLY A 348 -2.33 12.47 -16.49
N LYS A 349 -2.21 13.36 -17.47
CA LYS A 349 -1.00 13.50 -18.27
C LYS A 349 0.14 14.10 -17.45
N ILE A 350 1.36 13.54 -17.59
CA ILE A 350 2.59 14.05 -16.98
C ILE A 350 3.69 14.22 -18.03
N PRO A 351 4.49 15.31 -17.97
CA PRO A 351 5.57 15.54 -18.90
C PRO A 351 6.76 14.60 -18.64
N LEU A 352 7.39 14.14 -19.72
CA LEU A 352 8.60 13.31 -19.71
C LEU A 352 9.81 14.12 -20.18
N PHE A 353 10.87 14.13 -19.39
CA PHE A 353 12.11 14.83 -19.66
C PHE A 353 13.18 13.83 -20.09
N ALA A 354 13.94 14.15 -21.14
CA ALA A 354 14.95 13.25 -21.66
C ALA A 354 16.23 13.25 -20.80
N GLU A 355 16.70 12.07 -20.38
CA GLU A 355 18.03 11.83 -19.81
C GLU A 355 19.01 11.37 -20.90
N SER A 356 18.49 10.70 -21.94
CA SER A 356 19.18 10.34 -23.18
C SER A 356 18.18 10.37 -24.35
N GLU A 357 18.63 10.03 -25.56
CA GLU A 357 17.71 9.92 -26.69
C GLU A 357 16.59 8.88 -26.45
N THR A 358 16.85 7.81 -25.71
CA THR A 358 15.88 6.71 -25.47
C THR A 358 15.35 6.64 -24.04
N LYS A 359 15.95 7.38 -23.08
CA LYS A 359 15.56 7.35 -21.68
C LYS A 359 14.93 8.64 -21.27
N PHE A 360 13.76 8.52 -20.62
CA PHE A 360 12.96 9.65 -20.19
C PHE A 360 12.51 9.47 -18.74
N PHE A 361 12.27 10.56 -18.04
CA PHE A 361 11.80 10.55 -16.67
C PHE A 361 10.78 11.66 -16.40
N PRO A 362 9.78 11.43 -15.55
CA PRO A 362 8.93 12.49 -15.03
C PRO A 362 9.60 13.18 -13.83
N LYS A 363 9.41 14.50 -13.66
CA LYS A 363 9.93 15.23 -12.49
C LYS A 363 9.04 15.08 -11.24
N VAL A 364 7.80 14.62 -11.43
CA VAL A 364 6.79 14.53 -10.36
C VAL A 364 6.91 13.23 -9.53
N MET A 365 7.61 12.21 -10.05
CA MET A 365 7.82 10.95 -9.37
C MET A 365 9.15 10.33 -9.79
N ASP A 366 9.68 9.39 -9.00
CA ASP A 366 10.87 8.62 -9.39
C ASP A 366 10.46 7.43 -10.28
N ALA A 367 10.47 7.66 -11.58
CA ALA A 367 10.26 6.66 -12.60
C ALA A 367 11.20 6.91 -13.79
N GLU A 368 11.47 5.88 -14.56
CA GLU A 368 12.24 5.95 -15.80
C GLU A 368 11.51 5.14 -16.89
N ILE A 369 11.43 5.72 -18.08
CA ILE A 369 10.91 5.05 -19.27
C ILE A 369 12.05 4.94 -20.28
N GLU A 370 12.38 3.72 -20.68
CA GLU A 370 13.35 3.47 -21.75
C GLU A 370 12.65 2.89 -22.97
N PHE A 371 12.76 3.57 -24.12
CA PHE A 371 12.19 3.08 -25.37
C PHE A 371 13.15 2.12 -26.06
N LEU A 372 12.62 0.95 -26.45
CA LEU A 372 13.37 -0.13 -27.07
C LEU A 372 13.00 -0.25 -28.55
N LYS A 373 14.03 -0.36 -29.40
CA LYS A 373 13.87 -0.51 -30.82
C LYS A 373 14.03 -1.99 -31.23
N ASP A 374 13.34 -2.38 -32.29
CA ASP A 374 13.50 -3.69 -32.93
C ASP A 374 14.75 -3.72 -33.85
N ASP A 375 14.99 -4.85 -34.48
CA ASP A 375 16.12 -5.08 -35.39
C ASP A 375 16.07 -4.18 -36.64
N LYS A 376 14.92 -3.53 -36.92
CA LYS A 376 14.72 -2.59 -38.03
C LYS A 376 14.84 -1.13 -37.57
N GLY A 377 15.13 -0.90 -36.31
CA GLY A 377 15.25 0.43 -35.72
C GLY A 377 13.93 1.12 -35.37
N ALA A 378 12.79 0.43 -35.48
CA ALA A 378 11.49 0.94 -35.09
C ALA A 378 11.23 0.71 -33.59
N VAL A 379 10.60 1.69 -32.92
CA VAL A 379 10.22 1.57 -31.50
C VAL A 379 9.13 0.51 -31.35
N SER A 380 9.44 -0.58 -30.67
CA SER A 380 8.56 -1.75 -30.49
C SER A 380 8.05 -1.94 -29.07
N HIS A 381 8.82 -1.49 -28.09
CA HIS A 381 8.49 -1.62 -26.66
C HIS A 381 8.96 -0.40 -25.90
N LEU A 382 8.46 -0.27 -24.68
CA LEU A 382 9.11 0.53 -23.64
C LEU A 382 9.38 -0.34 -22.40
N MET A 383 10.39 0.00 -21.64
CA MET A 383 10.65 -0.49 -20.30
C MET A 383 10.30 0.61 -19.31
N LEU A 384 9.37 0.33 -18.41
CA LEU A 384 9.04 1.22 -17.29
C LEU A 384 9.74 0.70 -16.04
N HIS A 385 10.56 1.55 -15.41
CA HIS A 385 11.16 1.31 -14.10
C HIS A 385 10.53 2.27 -13.11
N GLN A 386 9.88 1.74 -12.06
CA GLN A 386 9.26 2.55 -11.01
C GLN A 386 9.46 1.86 -9.65
N GLY A 387 10.38 2.37 -8.84
CA GLY A 387 10.79 1.71 -7.60
C GLY A 387 11.37 0.32 -7.88
N ALA A 388 10.81 -0.71 -7.23
CA ALA A 388 11.22 -2.11 -7.46
C ALA A 388 10.53 -2.76 -8.68
N VAL A 389 9.58 -2.05 -9.30
CA VAL A 389 8.76 -2.59 -10.41
C VAL A 389 9.43 -2.31 -11.74
N GLU A 390 9.58 -3.35 -12.57
CA GLU A 390 10.04 -3.28 -13.94
C GLU A 390 8.99 -3.91 -14.86
N VAL A 391 8.49 -3.15 -15.83
CA VAL A 391 7.48 -3.63 -16.78
C VAL A 391 7.93 -3.38 -18.19
N LYS A 392 8.03 -4.45 -18.99
CA LYS A 392 8.24 -4.35 -20.44
C LYS A 392 6.87 -4.29 -21.13
N ALA A 393 6.57 -3.17 -21.76
CA ALA A 393 5.29 -2.91 -22.42
C ALA A 393 5.45 -2.93 -23.95
N ALA A 394 4.67 -3.74 -24.63
CA ALA A 394 4.64 -3.78 -26.08
C ALA A 394 3.86 -2.58 -26.64
N ARG A 395 4.33 -2.01 -27.75
CA ARG A 395 3.59 -0.99 -28.49
C ARG A 395 2.44 -1.65 -29.26
N LYS A 396 1.23 -1.10 -29.11
CA LYS A 396 0.01 -1.52 -29.84
C LYS A 396 -0.02 -0.99 -31.26
#